data_9489ffd9a3d6572d022ee00f41b49478
#
_entry.id   9489ffd9a3d6572d022ee00f41b49478
#
_cell.length_a   1.000
_cell.length_b   1.000
_cell.length_c   1.000
_cell.angle_alpha   90.00
_cell.angle_beta   90.00
_cell.angle_gamma   90.00
#
_symmetry.space_group_name_H-M   'P 1'
#
loop_
_entity.id
_entity.type
_entity.pdbx_description
1 polymer ?
#
loop_
_entity_poly.entity_id
_entity_poly.type
_entity_poly.pdbx_seq_one_letter_code
_entity_poly.pdbx_strand_id
1 'polypeptide(L)'
;MATIEILGVPHAYELTAPTSCPHALVFIHGWLNSRGYWQPVISRLSDDLQCLSYDLRGFGESQSLPETDFSQAQTSFDLTANSSSALNSSFDSLYTPAAYAQDLVALLQQLNIHNAWLIGHSLGGTIALWTATQMPECIKGVICINAGGGIYLKEAFEQFRATGQRFLQVRPRWLSQMPLIDLLFTRASVARPLERYWARQRVIDFVVADPEASLGTLLNSTTEEEVNRLPQLVSQLKQPVYFLAGANDRVMEPKYVRHLASFHRLFEYSGNNVIEIPDCGHLAMLEQPNAVASHIRSIVNVQESVVSGQ
;
A
#
# COMPACT_ATOMS: atom_id res chain seq x y z
N MET A 1 -8.15 12.80 -13.04
CA MET A 1 -6.76 12.62 -12.57
C MET A 1 -6.12 13.99 -12.43
N ALA A 2 -5.43 14.22 -11.33
CA ALA A 2 -4.67 15.44 -11.06
C ALA A 2 -3.27 15.05 -10.53
N THR A 3 -2.34 16.01 -10.59
CA THR A 3 -0.99 15.84 -10.04
C THR A 3 -0.72 16.98 -9.06
N ILE A 4 -0.06 16.67 -7.96
CA ILE A 4 0.32 17.61 -6.92
C ILE A 4 1.77 17.32 -6.51
N GLU A 5 2.55 18.37 -6.24
CA GLU A 5 3.92 18.21 -5.78
C GLU A 5 3.97 18.03 -4.26
N ILE A 6 4.53 16.93 -3.82
CA ILE A 6 4.69 16.58 -2.41
C ILE A 6 6.17 16.37 -2.14
N LEU A 7 6.75 17.19 -1.28
CA LEU A 7 8.16 17.13 -0.89
C LEU A 7 9.12 17.06 -2.11
N GLY A 8 8.81 17.82 -3.17
CA GLY A 8 9.61 17.87 -4.40
C GLY A 8 9.39 16.73 -5.38
N VAL A 9 8.38 15.88 -5.16
CA VAL A 9 8.04 14.75 -6.04
C VAL A 9 6.59 14.88 -6.53
N PRO A 10 6.33 14.74 -7.83
CA PRO A 10 4.97 14.76 -8.35
C PRO A 10 4.21 13.51 -7.90
N HIS A 11 3.01 13.71 -7.35
CA HIS A 11 2.10 12.63 -6.97
C HIS A 11 0.82 12.72 -7.78
N ALA A 12 0.51 11.67 -8.51
CA ALA A 12 -0.74 11.54 -9.22
C ALA A 12 -1.84 11.07 -8.24
N TYR A 13 -3.00 11.71 -8.30
CA TYR A 13 -4.12 11.36 -7.44
C TYR A 13 -5.48 11.51 -8.14
N GLU A 14 -6.48 10.88 -7.56
CA GLU A 14 -7.88 11.03 -7.90
C GLU A 14 -8.67 11.29 -6.62
N LEU A 15 -9.45 12.35 -6.62
CA LEU A 15 -10.34 12.72 -5.53
C LEU A 15 -11.76 12.84 -6.07
N THR A 16 -12.68 12.07 -5.51
CA THR A 16 -14.11 12.15 -5.89
C THR A 16 -14.75 13.43 -5.34
N ALA A 17 -15.92 13.75 -5.82
CA ALA A 17 -16.67 14.89 -5.30
C ALA A 17 -16.90 14.74 -3.78
N PRO A 18 -16.95 15.85 -3.03
CA PRO A 18 -17.32 15.82 -1.63
C PRO A 18 -18.78 15.34 -1.47
N THR A 19 -19.03 14.65 -0.38
CA THR A 19 -20.35 14.13 -0.02
C THR A 19 -20.83 14.75 1.29
N SER A 20 -22.01 14.36 1.78
CA SER A 20 -22.49 14.77 3.10
C SER A 20 -21.71 14.13 4.28
N CYS A 21 -20.94 13.09 4.01
CA CYS A 21 -20.12 12.44 5.01
C CYS A 21 -18.95 13.35 5.41
N PRO A 22 -18.67 13.57 6.72
CA PRO A 22 -17.68 14.53 7.19
C PRO A 22 -16.24 14.03 7.03
N HIS A 23 -16.00 12.81 6.60
CA HIS A 23 -14.67 12.25 6.43
C HIS A 23 -14.48 11.64 5.04
N ALA A 24 -13.24 11.67 4.58
CA ALA A 24 -12.82 11.04 3.34
C ALA A 24 -12.25 9.65 3.58
N LEU A 25 -12.41 8.76 2.60
CA LEU A 25 -11.70 7.49 2.51
C LEU A 25 -10.43 7.68 1.69
N VAL A 26 -9.28 7.31 2.24
CA VAL A 26 -7.98 7.45 1.60
C VAL A 26 -7.39 6.08 1.30
N PHE A 27 -7.23 5.77 0.02
CA PHE A 27 -6.83 4.47 -0.48
C PHE A 27 -5.34 4.45 -0.83
N ILE A 28 -4.58 3.56 -0.20
CA ILE A 28 -3.12 3.44 -0.29
C ILE A 28 -2.80 2.09 -0.90
N HIS A 29 -2.19 2.08 -2.09
CA HIS A 29 -1.86 0.84 -2.79
C HIS A 29 -0.64 0.13 -2.22
N GLY A 30 -0.43 -1.13 -2.60
CA GLY A 30 0.70 -1.95 -2.20
C GLY A 30 1.92 -1.78 -3.10
N TRP A 31 2.99 -2.49 -2.75
CA TRP A 31 4.22 -2.53 -3.53
C TRP A 31 3.98 -2.99 -4.97
N LEU A 32 4.60 -2.30 -5.95
CA LEU A 32 4.47 -2.55 -7.39
C LEU A 32 3.03 -2.49 -7.92
N ASN A 33 2.17 -1.75 -7.27
CA ASN A 33 0.80 -1.46 -7.72
C ASN A 33 0.67 0.05 -8.03
N SER A 34 -0.55 0.46 -8.37
CA SER A 34 -0.92 1.86 -8.58
C SER A 34 -2.31 2.16 -7.99
N ARG A 35 -2.67 3.44 -7.91
CA ARG A 35 -3.99 3.88 -7.41
C ARG A 35 -5.16 3.27 -8.14
N GLY A 36 -4.97 2.94 -9.42
CA GLY A 36 -6.03 2.37 -10.26
C GLY A 36 -6.63 1.08 -9.72
N TYR A 37 -5.88 0.31 -8.92
CA TYR A 37 -6.38 -0.95 -8.32
C TYR A 37 -7.57 -0.73 -7.38
N TRP A 38 -7.76 0.48 -6.90
CA TRP A 38 -8.86 0.84 -6.02
C TRP A 38 -10.15 1.20 -6.76
N GLN A 39 -10.09 1.43 -8.07
CA GLN A 39 -11.25 1.85 -8.87
C GLN A 39 -12.47 0.93 -8.71
N PRO A 40 -12.35 -0.41 -8.71
CA PRO A 40 -13.50 -1.27 -8.50
C PRO A 40 -14.18 -1.09 -7.13
N VAL A 41 -13.41 -0.75 -6.09
CA VAL A 41 -13.94 -0.48 -4.74
C VAL A 41 -14.49 0.94 -4.65
N ILE A 42 -13.75 1.93 -5.15
CA ILE A 42 -14.13 3.35 -5.12
C ILE A 42 -15.45 3.56 -5.84
N SER A 43 -15.67 2.96 -7.02
CA SER A 43 -16.91 3.07 -7.77
C SER A 43 -18.15 2.59 -7.02
N ARG A 44 -17.99 1.86 -5.93
CA ARG A 44 -19.08 1.36 -5.05
C ARG A 44 -19.30 2.21 -3.80
N LEU A 45 -18.36 3.11 -3.51
CA LEU A 45 -18.36 3.90 -2.29
C LEU A 45 -18.55 5.39 -2.57
N SER A 46 -18.16 5.86 -3.75
CA SER A 46 -18.05 7.28 -4.08
C SER A 46 -19.38 8.05 -4.15
N ASP A 47 -20.51 7.37 -4.21
CA ASP A 47 -21.82 8.03 -4.15
C ASP A 47 -22.12 8.56 -2.73
N ASP A 48 -21.62 7.86 -1.70
CA ASP A 48 -21.92 8.19 -0.29
C ASP A 48 -20.70 8.78 0.44
N LEU A 49 -19.49 8.44 0.02
CA LEU A 49 -18.25 8.72 0.71
C LEU A 49 -17.23 9.36 -0.24
N GLN A 50 -16.64 10.48 0.15
CA GLN A 50 -15.54 11.06 -0.61
C GLN A 50 -14.33 10.13 -0.58
N CYS A 51 -13.76 9.84 -1.75
CA CYS A 51 -12.66 8.89 -1.91
C CYS A 51 -11.44 9.57 -2.53
N LEU A 52 -10.29 9.41 -1.89
CA LEU A 52 -8.97 9.79 -2.41
C LEU A 52 -8.17 8.53 -2.69
N SER A 53 -7.63 8.39 -3.90
CA SER A 53 -6.58 7.41 -4.22
C SER A 53 -5.40 8.13 -4.85
N TYR A 54 -4.18 7.68 -4.57
CA TYR A 54 -2.96 8.31 -5.09
C TYR A 54 -1.89 7.25 -5.35
N ASP A 55 -0.94 7.59 -6.20
CA ASP A 55 0.23 6.75 -6.45
C ASP A 55 1.35 7.11 -5.47
N LEU A 56 1.93 6.10 -4.85
CA LEU A 56 3.12 6.24 -4.01
C LEU A 56 4.31 6.70 -4.86
N ARG A 57 5.21 7.46 -4.26
CA ARG A 57 6.47 7.91 -4.88
C ARG A 57 7.20 6.74 -5.55
N GLY A 58 7.52 6.90 -6.84
CA GLY A 58 8.19 5.90 -7.66
C GLY A 58 7.29 4.81 -8.23
N PHE A 59 5.97 4.88 -8.02
CA PHE A 59 5.00 3.94 -8.55
C PHE A 59 3.93 4.65 -9.38
N GLY A 60 3.26 3.88 -10.25
CA GLY A 60 2.20 4.38 -11.10
C GLY A 60 2.66 5.60 -11.92
N GLU A 61 1.96 6.71 -11.78
CA GLU A 61 2.29 7.99 -12.42
C GLU A 61 2.99 9.00 -11.49
N SER A 62 3.32 8.59 -10.25
CA SER A 62 4.11 9.36 -9.28
C SER A 62 5.60 9.07 -9.41
N GLN A 63 6.11 9.16 -10.64
CA GLN A 63 7.52 8.99 -10.95
C GLN A 63 8.12 10.32 -11.36
N SER A 64 9.35 10.59 -10.97
CA SER A 64 10.11 11.70 -11.52
C SER A 64 10.14 11.52 -13.04
N LEU A 65 9.76 12.55 -13.80
CA LEU A 65 9.95 12.51 -15.24
C LEU A 65 11.44 12.28 -15.49
N PRO A 66 11.84 11.33 -16.36
CA PRO A 66 13.23 11.19 -16.72
C PRO A 66 13.67 12.56 -17.26
N GLU A 67 14.71 13.16 -16.67
CA GLU A 67 15.38 14.28 -17.28
C GLU A 67 15.69 13.88 -18.72
N THR A 68 15.23 14.67 -19.67
CA THR A 68 15.40 14.45 -21.10
C THR A 68 16.84 14.72 -21.50
N ASP A 69 17.75 13.85 -21.07
CA ASP A 69 19.12 13.79 -21.58
C ASP A 69 19.72 12.37 -21.49
N PHE A 70 19.21 11.48 -22.37
CA PHE A 70 19.75 10.14 -22.54
C PHE A 70 21.08 10.10 -23.32
N SER A 71 21.79 11.21 -23.49
CA SER A 71 22.98 11.22 -24.33
C SER A 71 24.33 11.03 -23.59
N GLN A 72 24.35 10.97 -22.24
CA GLN A 72 25.63 10.88 -21.52
C GLN A 72 25.75 9.81 -20.41
N ALA A 73 24.77 8.99 -20.15
CA ALA A 73 24.84 7.96 -19.09
C ALA A 73 25.26 6.57 -19.56
N GLN A 74 26.06 6.46 -20.62
CA GLN A 74 26.69 5.20 -21.06
C GLN A 74 28.21 5.22 -20.86
N THR A 75 28.71 5.69 -19.71
CA THR A 75 30.14 5.48 -19.38
C THR A 75 30.30 5.18 -17.90
N SER A 76 30.77 3.95 -17.66
CA SER A 76 31.53 3.52 -16.47
C SER A 76 30.76 3.47 -15.13
N PHE A 77 30.13 2.35 -14.84
CA PHE A 77 30.06 1.85 -13.47
C PHE A 77 31.45 1.31 -13.09
N ASP A 78 32.27 2.18 -12.59
CA ASP A 78 33.58 1.81 -12.03
C ASP A 78 33.36 1.48 -10.53
N LEU A 79 33.58 0.22 -10.17
CA LEU A 79 33.37 -0.36 -8.83
C LEU A 79 34.58 -0.06 -7.89
N THR A 80 35.12 1.13 -7.93
CA THR A 80 36.22 1.49 -6.99
C THR A 80 36.10 2.95 -6.56
N ALA A 81 35.38 3.25 -5.48
CA ALA A 81 35.77 4.36 -4.59
C ALA A 81 34.95 4.39 -3.28
N ASN A 82 35.67 4.46 -2.20
CA ASN A 82 35.27 4.57 -0.80
C ASN A 82 34.57 5.89 -0.41
N SER A 83 33.49 6.28 -1.05
CA SER A 83 32.68 7.45 -0.64
C SER A 83 31.17 7.18 -0.60
N SER A 84 30.77 5.91 -0.58
CA SER A 84 29.37 5.46 -0.72
C SER A 84 28.55 5.47 0.58
N SER A 85 29.13 5.70 1.78
CA SER A 85 28.35 5.54 3.02
C SER A 85 27.37 6.69 3.33
N ALA A 86 27.70 7.92 2.95
CA ALA A 86 26.84 9.08 3.24
C ALA A 86 25.73 9.29 2.21
N LEU A 87 25.96 8.96 0.94
CA LEU A 87 24.94 9.02 -0.11
C LEU A 87 23.94 7.85 0.01
N ASN A 88 24.43 6.64 0.32
CA ASN A 88 23.56 5.48 0.53
C ASN A 88 22.62 5.67 1.73
N SER A 89 23.08 6.29 2.83
CA SER A 89 22.24 6.53 4.02
C SER A 89 21.08 7.52 3.76
N SER A 90 21.23 8.47 2.82
CA SER A 90 20.15 9.40 2.48
C SER A 90 19.12 8.80 1.52
N PHE A 91 19.54 7.95 0.58
CA PHE A 91 18.62 7.24 -0.32
C PHE A 91 17.84 6.13 0.39
N ASP A 92 18.47 5.39 1.32
CA ASP A 92 17.80 4.38 2.13
C ASP A 92 16.65 4.96 2.96
N SER A 93 16.70 6.24 3.33
CA SER A 93 15.64 6.88 4.13
C SER A 93 14.38 7.28 3.33
N LEU A 94 14.47 7.44 2.00
CA LEU A 94 13.36 7.96 1.17
C LEU A 94 12.25 6.94 0.91
N TYR A 95 12.56 5.65 0.90
CA TYR A 95 11.63 4.58 0.55
C TYR A 95 11.24 3.71 1.76
N THR A 96 11.27 4.28 2.96
CA THR A 96 10.77 3.63 4.17
C THR A 96 9.26 3.82 4.28
N PRO A 97 8.51 2.92 4.96
CA PRO A 97 7.10 3.13 5.23
C PRO A 97 6.81 4.45 5.96
N ALA A 98 7.70 4.88 6.86
CA ALA A 98 7.61 6.16 7.56
C ALA A 98 7.76 7.36 6.61
N ALA A 99 8.64 7.29 5.60
CA ALA A 99 8.80 8.35 4.60
C ALA A 99 7.56 8.45 3.69
N TYR A 100 7.02 7.34 3.23
CA TYR A 100 5.74 7.33 2.51
C TYR A 100 4.57 7.87 3.35
N ALA A 101 4.58 7.63 4.66
CA ALA A 101 3.61 8.22 5.56
C ALA A 101 3.75 9.75 5.64
N GLN A 102 4.97 10.29 5.60
CA GLN A 102 5.20 11.75 5.51
C GLN A 102 4.67 12.33 4.20
N ASP A 103 4.84 11.64 3.07
CA ASP A 103 4.22 12.06 1.81
C ASP A 103 2.70 12.12 1.94
N LEU A 104 2.08 11.12 2.55
CA LEU A 104 0.63 11.09 2.74
C LEU A 104 0.17 12.20 3.69
N VAL A 105 0.88 12.46 4.77
CA VAL A 105 0.61 13.60 5.67
C VAL A 105 0.59 14.91 4.88
N ALA A 106 1.63 15.16 4.08
CA ALA A 106 1.73 16.37 3.27
C ALA A 106 0.62 16.44 2.21
N LEU A 107 0.26 15.31 1.58
CA LEU A 107 -0.84 15.22 0.61
C LEU A 107 -2.18 15.60 1.26
N LEU A 108 -2.50 15.03 2.41
CA LEU A 108 -3.74 15.32 3.13
C LEU A 108 -3.82 16.79 3.55
N GLN A 109 -2.73 17.38 4.01
CA GLN A 109 -2.64 18.80 4.37
C GLN A 109 -2.87 19.70 3.16
N GLN A 110 -2.23 19.45 2.01
CA GLN A 110 -2.40 20.24 0.80
C GLN A 110 -3.81 20.11 0.21
N LEU A 111 -4.46 18.96 0.34
CA LEU A 111 -5.82 18.73 -0.09
C LEU A 111 -6.88 19.19 0.94
N ASN A 112 -6.45 19.74 2.08
CA ASN A 112 -7.31 20.17 3.19
C ASN A 112 -8.23 19.04 3.72
N ILE A 113 -7.73 17.81 3.74
CA ILE A 113 -8.43 16.66 4.31
C ILE A 113 -8.04 16.51 5.77
N HIS A 114 -8.94 16.90 6.67
CA HIS A 114 -8.71 16.92 8.11
C HIS A 114 -9.38 15.77 8.87
N ASN A 115 -10.23 15.01 8.20
CA ASN A 115 -10.91 13.84 8.74
C ASN A 115 -10.83 12.71 7.73
N ALA A 116 -10.06 11.66 8.02
CA ALA A 116 -9.85 10.57 7.07
C ALA A 116 -9.91 9.19 7.72
N TRP A 117 -10.47 8.22 6.99
CA TRP A 117 -10.22 6.80 7.17
C TRP A 117 -9.14 6.37 6.18
N LEU A 118 -8.11 5.68 6.67
CA LEU A 118 -7.04 5.16 5.82
C LEU A 118 -7.31 3.71 5.47
N ILE A 119 -7.32 3.40 4.19
CA ILE A 119 -7.54 2.05 3.65
C ILE A 119 -6.28 1.64 2.90
N GLY A 120 -5.49 0.77 3.49
CA GLY A 120 -4.19 0.39 2.94
C GLY A 120 -4.09 -1.08 2.55
N HIS A 121 -3.64 -1.37 1.34
CA HIS A 121 -3.38 -2.71 0.86
C HIS A 121 -1.91 -3.10 1.02
N SER A 122 -1.63 -4.25 1.63
CA SER A 122 -0.26 -4.79 1.76
C SER A 122 0.68 -3.73 2.37
N LEU A 123 1.74 -3.29 1.68
CA LEU A 123 2.59 -2.16 2.08
C LEU A 123 1.78 -0.91 2.44
N GLY A 124 0.72 -0.60 1.68
CA GLY A 124 -0.16 0.54 1.96
C GLY A 124 -0.82 0.47 3.33
N GLY A 125 -1.07 -0.74 3.87
CA GLY A 125 -1.53 -0.92 5.25
C GLY A 125 -0.47 -0.50 6.27
N THR A 126 0.78 -0.85 6.05
CA THR A 126 1.91 -0.39 6.87
C THR A 126 2.04 1.13 6.85
N ILE A 127 1.95 1.74 5.66
CA ILE A 127 1.97 3.20 5.51
C ILE A 127 0.78 3.85 6.25
N ALA A 128 -0.41 3.26 6.16
CA ALA A 128 -1.59 3.75 6.87
C ALA A 128 -1.40 3.75 8.39
N LEU A 129 -0.82 2.69 8.95
CA LEU A 129 -0.49 2.60 10.38
C LEU A 129 0.51 3.68 10.80
N TRP A 130 1.58 3.89 10.03
CA TRP A 130 2.54 4.97 10.26
C TRP A 130 1.87 6.35 10.19
N THR A 131 1.05 6.60 9.17
CA THR A 131 0.33 7.89 9.03
C THR A 131 -0.59 8.15 10.20
N ALA A 132 -1.32 7.13 10.68
CA ALA A 132 -2.21 7.28 11.83
C ALA A 132 -1.47 7.66 13.13
N THR A 133 -0.20 7.26 13.29
CA THR A 133 0.62 7.71 14.41
C THR A 133 1.14 9.14 14.25
N GLN A 134 1.36 9.60 13.00
CA GLN A 134 1.87 10.94 12.71
C GLN A 134 0.78 12.03 12.72
N MET A 135 -0.48 11.65 12.40
CA MET A 135 -1.64 12.57 12.37
C MET A 135 -2.83 12.05 13.19
N PRO A 136 -2.68 11.76 14.49
CA PRO A 136 -3.70 11.09 15.28
C PRO A 136 -5.04 11.85 15.34
N GLU A 137 -5.02 13.18 15.27
CA GLU A 137 -6.23 14.00 15.34
C GLU A 137 -7.05 13.98 14.02
N CYS A 138 -6.36 13.76 12.89
CA CYS A 138 -6.99 13.78 11.57
C CYS A 138 -7.49 12.39 11.16
N ILE A 139 -6.87 11.32 11.66
CA ILE A 139 -7.19 9.96 11.25
C ILE A 139 -8.24 9.35 12.19
N LYS A 140 -9.39 8.99 11.64
CA LYS A 140 -10.53 8.44 12.37
C LYS A 140 -10.43 6.94 12.57
N GLY A 141 -9.73 6.25 11.70
CA GLY A 141 -9.47 4.82 11.78
C GLY A 141 -8.65 4.31 10.61
N VAL A 142 -8.22 3.06 10.72
CA VAL A 142 -7.41 2.38 9.70
C VAL A 142 -8.04 1.05 9.34
N ILE A 143 -8.08 0.73 8.04
CA ILE A 143 -8.47 -0.56 7.51
C ILE A 143 -7.31 -1.12 6.71
N CYS A 144 -6.66 -2.13 7.26
CA CYS A 144 -5.56 -2.85 6.62
C CYS A 144 -6.11 -4.01 5.78
N ILE A 145 -5.83 -4.03 4.49
CA ILE A 145 -6.30 -5.09 3.57
C ILE A 145 -5.12 -5.94 3.14
N ASN A 146 -5.15 -7.24 3.46
CA ASN A 146 -4.05 -8.16 3.17
C ASN A 146 -2.69 -7.62 3.64
N ALA A 147 -2.67 -7.01 4.82
CA ALA A 147 -1.51 -6.38 5.44
C ALA A 147 -1.31 -6.92 6.86
N GLY A 148 -0.28 -7.69 7.07
CA GLY A 148 0.05 -8.35 8.34
C GLY A 148 1.39 -7.91 8.94
N GLY A 149 2.00 -6.86 8.40
CA GLY A 149 3.24 -6.28 8.92
C GLY A 149 4.52 -7.05 8.56
N GLY A 150 4.42 -8.19 7.92
CA GLY A 150 5.58 -8.95 7.48
C GLY A 150 5.51 -10.45 7.79
N ILE A 151 6.58 -11.14 7.46
CA ILE A 151 6.78 -12.55 7.73
C ILE A 151 7.69 -12.65 8.95
N TYR A 152 7.17 -13.14 10.07
CA TYR A 152 7.90 -13.19 11.34
C TYR A 152 8.88 -14.37 11.49
N LEU A 153 8.95 -15.25 10.48
CA LEU A 153 9.93 -16.34 10.44
C LEU A 153 11.17 -15.91 9.63
N LYS A 154 12.33 -15.86 10.25
CA LYS A 154 13.57 -15.32 9.68
C LYS A 154 13.92 -15.93 8.32
N GLU A 155 13.89 -17.25 8.21
CA GLU A 155 14.25 -17.97 6.98
C GLU A 155 13.27 -17.64 5.83
N ALA A 156 11.97 -17.63 6.11
CA ALA A 156 10.94 -17.30 5.13
C ALA A 156 11.04 -15.82 4.70
N PHE A 157 11.40 -14.95 5.62
CA PHE A 157 11.62 -13.54 5.40
C PHE A 157 12.83 -13.26 4.50
N GLU A 158 13.98 -13.88 4.79
CA GLU A 158 15.19 -13.77 3.97
C GLU A 158 14.94 -14.32 2.56
N GLN A 159 14.21 -15.42 2.44
CA GLN A 159 13.82 -16.01 1.16
C GLN A 159 12.91 -15.06 0.36
N PHE A 160 11.95 -14.40 1.03
CA PHE A 160 11.07 -13.41 0.40
C PHE A 160 11.87 -12.22 -0.15
N ARG A 161 12.79 -11.67 0.64
CA ARG A 161 13.67 -10.57 0.21
C ARG A 161 14.54 -10.97 -1.00
N ALA A 162 15.22 -12.10 -0.91
CA ALA A 162 16.09 -12.59 -1.97
C ALA A 162 15.30 -12.86 -3.27
N THR A 163 14.11 -13.43 -3.16
CA THR A 163 13.23 -13.68 -4.30
C THR A 163 12.75 -12.36 -4.92
N GLY A 164 12.32 -11.39 -4.10
CA GLY A 164 11.92 -10.07 -4.55
C GLY A 164 13.03 -9.33 -5.27
N GLN A 165 14.26 -9.34 -4.72
CA GLN A 165 15.43 -8.73 -5.37
C GLN A 165 15.71 -9.35 -6.75
N ARG A 166 15.74 -10.70 -6.86
CA ARG A 166 15.94 -11.40 -8.13
C ARG A 166 14.83 -11.05 -9.13
N PHE A 167 13.60 -10.97 -8.65
CA PHE A 167 12.45 -10.62 -9.47
C PHE A 167 12.57 -9.21 -10.06
N LEU A 168 13.04 -8.24 -9.27
CA LEU A 168 13.27 -6.88 -9.72
C LEU A 168 14.41 -6.75 -10.76
N GLN A 169 15.41 -7.64 -10.72
CA GLN A 169 16.52 -7.64 -11.69
C GLN A 169 16.08 -8.06 -13.10
N VAL A 170 15.01 -8.84 -13.22
CA VAL A 170 14.53 -9.40 -14.49
C VAL A 170 13.19 -8.79 -14.88
N ARG A 171 13.18 -7.50 -15.28
CA ARG A 171 11.97 -6.79 -15.69
C ARG A 171 12.15 -5.97 -16.98
N PRO A 172 12.50 -6.62 -18.11
CA PRO A 172 12.64 -5.89 -19.35
C PRO A 172 11.29 -5.32 -19.79
N ARG A 173 11.29 -4.12 -20.36
CA ARG A 173 10.06 -3.42 -20.79
C ARG A 173 9.20 -4.24 -21.76
N TRP A 174 9.82 -5.10 -22.59
CA TRP A 174 9.10 -5.97 -23.53
C TRP A 174 8.26 -7.06 -22.82
N LEU A 175 8.50 -7.33 -21.52
CA LEU A 175 7.74 -8.31 -20.74
C LEU A 175 6.23 -8.04 -20.78
N SER A 176 5.84 -6.76 -20.72
CA SER A 176 4.43 -6.34 -20.79
C SER A 176 3.77 -6.62 -22.15
N GLN A 177 4.56 -6.93 -23.19
CA GLN A 177 4.06 -7.24 -24.54
C GLN A 177 3.95 -8.75 -24.80
N MET A 178 4.50 -9.58 -23.89
CA MET A 178 4.44 -11.04 -24.05
C MET A 178 3.01 -11.56 -23.90
N PRO A 179 2.57 -12.43 -24.82
CA PRO A 179 1.26 -13.05 -24.71
C PRO A 179 1.21 -13.97 -23.47
N LEU A 180 0.07 -13.96 -22.76
CA LEU A 180 -0.23 -14.82 -21.62
C LEU A 180 0.67 -14.63 -20.37
N ILE A 181 1.64 -13.74 -20.41
CA ILE A 181 2.48 -13.44 -19.22
C ILE A 181 1.65 -12.92 -18.07
N ASP A 182 0.62 -12.15 -18.38
CA ASP A 182 -0.35 -11.60 -17.43
C ASP A 182 -1.03 -12.69 -16.58
N LEU A 183 -1.38 -13.82 -17.18
CA LEU A 183 -2.00 -14.94 -16.49
C LEU A 183 -1.03 -15.64 -15.54
N LEU A 184 0.21 -15.85 -15.97
CA LEU A 184 1.26 -16.47 -15.15
C LEU A 184 1.65 -15.56 -13.98
N PHE A 185 1.80 -14.26 -14.24
CA PHE A 185 2.24 -13.26 -13.27
C PHE A 185 1.25 -13.08 -12.12
N THR A 186 -0.04 -13.16 -12.41
CA THR A 186 -1.09 -12.98 -11.39
C THR A 186 -1.37 -14.24 -10.58
N ARG A 187 -1.20 -15.43 -11.16
CA ARG A 187 -1.62 -16.72 -10.58
C ARG A 187 -1.09 -16.98 -9.16
N ALA A 188 0.10 -16.50 -8.85
CA ALA A 188 0.73 -16.72 -7.54
C ALA A 188 0.10 -15.89 -6.40
N SER A 189 -0.56 -14.77 -6.75
CA SER A 189 -1.05 -13.79 -5.77
C SER A 189 -2.57 -13.72 -5.67
N VAL A 190 -3.32 -14.45 -6.51
CA VAL A 190 -4.78 -14.43 -6.50
C VAL A 190 -5.37 -15.82 -6.29
N ALA A 191 -6.52 -15.89 -5.63
CA ALA A 191 -7.32 -17.10 -5.49
C ALA A 191 -8.29 -17.27 -6.67
N ARG A 192 -8.77 -16.16 -7.23
CA ARG A 192 -9.66 -16.12 -8.39
C ARG A 192 -8.98 -15.46 -9.58
N PRO A 193 -9.24 -15.92 -10.82
CA PRO A 193 -8.74 -15.23 -12.00
C PRO A 193 -9.22 -13.78 -12.04
N LEU A 194 -8.30 -12.86 -12.27
CA LEU A 194 -8.64 -11.46 -12.53
C LEU A 194 -9.15 -11.26 -13.94
N GLU A 195 -9.94 -10.22 -14.15
CA GLU A 195 -10.18 -9.69 -15.49
C GLU A 195 -8.85 -9.40 -16.17
N ARG A 196 -8.79 -9.70 -17.48
CA ARG A 196 -7.54 -9.59 -18.24
C ARG A 196 -6.92 -8.20 -18.22
N TYR A 197 -7.75 -7.17 -18.13
CA TYR A 197 -7.29 -5.79 -17.95
C TYR A 197 -6.39 -5.66 -16.71
N TRP A 198 -6.85 -6.12 -15.54
CA TRP A 198 -6.11 -6.03 -14.30
C TRP A 198 -4.87 -6.92 -14.28
N ALA A 199 -4.98 -8.13 -14.86
CA ALA A 199 -3.84 -9.01 -14.98
C ALA A 199 -2.71 -8.37 -15.80
N ARG A 200 -3.08 -7.69 -16.91
CA ARG A 200 -2.13 -6.96 -17.75
C ARG A 200 -1.57 -5.72 -17.06
N GLN A 201 -2.42 -4.96 -16.35
CA GLN A 201 -1.99 -3.77 -15.60
C GLN A 201 -0.91 -4.12 -14.58
N ARG A 202 -1.02 -5.27 -13.91
CA ARG A 202 0.01 -5.73 -12.97
C ARG A 202 1.38 -5.91 -13.61
N VAL A 203 1.43 -6.44 -14.83
CA VAL A 203 2.70 -6.58 -15.54
C VAL A 203 3.23 -5.22 -15.96
N ILE A 204 2.35 -4.31 -16.38
CA ILE A 204 2.74 -2.93 -16.73
C ILE A 204 3.33 -2.23 -15.50
N ASP A 205 2.61 -2.19 -14.38
CA ASP A 205 3.06 -1.52 -13.15
C ASP A 205 4.38 -2.10 -12.64
N PHE A 206 4.55 -3.42 -12.71
CA PHE A 206 5.81 -4.07 -12.38
C PHE A 206 6.98 -3.59 -13.24
N VAL A 207 6.76 -3.46 -14.55
CA VAL A 207 7.82 -3.11 -15.52
C VAL A 207 8.16 -1.63 -15.45
N VAL A 208 7.16 -0.76 -15.21
CA VAL A 208 7.34 0.71 -15.25
C VAL A 208 7.74 1.30 -13.89
N ALA A 209 7.52 0.58 -12.79
CA ALA A 209 7.88 1.08 -11.46
C ALA A 209 9.36 1.50 -11.41
N ASP A 210 9.62 2.61 -10.73
CA ASP A 210 10.98 3.12 -10.57
C ASP A 210 11.90 2.06 -9.93
N PRO A 211 13.11 1.82 -10.45
CA PRO A 211 14.03 0.80 -9.93
C PRO A 211 14.45 1.02 -8.49
N GLU A 212 14.78 2.25 -8.14
CA GLU A 212 15.26 2.60 -6.79
C GLU A 212 14.11 2.52 -5.79
N ALA A 213 12.93 3.07 -6.14
CA ALA A 213 11.74 2.97 -5.33
C ALA A 213 11.32 1.51 -5.12
N SER A 214 11.34 0.69 -6.16
CA SER A 214 10.96 -0.72 -6.08
C SER A 214 11.86 -1.51 -5.15
N LEU A 215 13.19 -1.32 -5.28
CA LEU A 215 14.17 -2.02 -4.45
C LEU A 215 14.23 -1.44 -3.04
N GLY A 216 14.33 -0.11 -2.92
CA GLY A 216 14.39 0.58 -1.64
C GLY A 216 13.17 0.27 -0.77
N THR A 217 11.98 0.31 -1.34
CA THR A 217 10.74 -0.06 -0.63
C THR A 217 10.77 -1.51 -0.16
N LEU A 218 11.18 -2.47 -1.00
CA LEU A 218 11.29 -3.86 -0.60
C LEU A 218 12.26 -4.01 0.58
N LEU A 219 13.44 -3.43 0.48
CA LEU A 219 14.48 -3.59 1.49
C LEU A 219 14.10 -2.91 2.81
N ASN A 220 13.53 -1.71 2.76
CA ASN A 220 13.21 -0.93 3.95
C ASN A 220 11.93 -1.36 4.65
N SER A 221 10.90 -1.82 3.91
CA SER A 221 9.68 -2.36 4.51
C SER A 221 9.85 -3.76 5.10
N THR A 222 10.96 -4.42 4.76
CA THR A 222 11.27 -5.77 5.22
C THR A 222 12.56 -5.82 6.05
N THR A 223 12.85 -4.82 6.84
CA THR A 223 13.89 -4.87 7.87
C THR A 223 13.35 -5.53 9.13
N GLU A 224 14.21 -6.17 9.91
CA GLU A 224 13.83 -6.72 11.21
C GLU A 224 13.29 -5.63 12.14
N GLU A 225 13.88 -4.43 12.08
CA GLU A 225 13.44 -3.27 12.83
C GLU A 225 12.01 -2.87 12.47
N GLU A 226 11.68 -2.74 11.18
CA GLU A 226 10.35 -2.36 10.70
C GLU A 226 9.30 -3.42 11.09
N VAL A 227 9.60 -4.70 10.89
CA VAL A 227 8.70 -5.79 11.23
C VAL A 227 8.40 -5.84 12.74
N ASN A 228 9.40 -5.59 13.59
CA ASN A 228 9.23 -5.53 15.05
C ASN A 228 8.57 -4.22 15.53
N ARG A 229 8.64 -3.16 14.73
CA ARG A 229 8.01 -1.86 15.03
C ARG A 229 6.50 -1.88 14.85
N LEU A 230 5.98 -2.59 13.87
CA LEU A 230 4.56 -2.58 13.52
C LEU A 230 3.62 -3.05 14.64
N PRO A 231 3.91 -4.13 15.39
CA PRO A 231 3.14 -4.47 16.58
C PRO A 231 3.07 -3.34 17.62
N GLN A 232 4.17 -2.62 17.80
CA GLN A 232 4.24 -1.48 18.73
C GLN A 232 3.35 -0.33 18.25
N LEU A 233 3.40 0.01 16.94
CA LEU A 233 2.54 1.04 16.36
C LEU A 233 1.06 0.67 16.56
N VAL A 234 0.68 -0.57 16.21
CA VAL A 234 -0.70 -1.04 16.35
C VAL A 234 -1.18 -0.98 17.80
N SER A 235 -0.34 -1.34 18.77
CA SER A 235 -0.71 -1.29 20.19
C SER A 235 -0.89 0.13 20.73
N GLN A 236 -0.24 1.13 20.14
CA GLN A 236 -0.30 2.53 20.57
C GLN A 236 -1.45 3.31 19.94
N LEU A 237 -2.02 2.82 18.82
CA LEU A 237 -3.10 3.50 18.13
C LEU A 237 -4.38 3.50 18.98
N LYS A 238 -4.92 4.70 19.22
CA LYS A 238 -6.20 4.91 19.90
C LYS A 238 -7.39 4.82 18.96
N GLN A 239 -7.15 5.12 17.67
CA GLN A 239 -8.15 5.00 16.60
C GLN A 239 -8.45 3.51 16.35
N PRO A 240 -9.65 3.17 15.89
CA PRO A 240 -9.98 1.80 15.52
C PRO A 240 -9.12 1.32 14.35
N VAL A 241 -8.59 0.11 14.47
CA VAL A 241 -7.82 -0.58 13.43
C VAL A 241 -8.49 -1.90 13.10
N TYR A 242 -8.91 -2.05 11.85
CA TYR A 242 -9.51 -3.25 11.31
C TYR A 242 -8.61 -3.88 10.25
N PHE A 243 -8.76 -5.19 10.09
CA PHE A 243 -7.98 -5.98 9.15
C PHE A 243 -8.92 -6.82 8.28
N LEU A 244 -8.80 -6.70 6.96
CA LEU A 244 -9.45 -7.59 6.00
C LEU A 244 -8.40 -8.53 5.43
N ALA A 245 -8.59 -9.84 5.54
CA ALA A 245 -7.66 -10.84 5.06
C ALA A 245 -8.31 -11.74 4.03
N GLY A 246 -7.68 -11.90 2.87
CA GLY A 246 -8.09 -12.93 1.92
C GLY A 246 -7.78 -14.32 2.49
N ALA A 247 -8.79 -15.18 2.63
CA ALA A 247 -8.63 -16.50 3.25
C ALA A 247 -7.61 -17.41 2.52
N ASN A 248 -7.38 -17.16 1.24
CA ASN A 248 -6.43 -17.88 0.39
C ASN A 248 -5.19 -17.05 0.01
N ASP A 249 -4.91 -15.96 0.74
CA ASP A 249 -3.72 -15.15 0.51
C ASP A 249 -2.45 -15.94 0.85
N ARG A 250 -1.59 -16.12 -0.16
CA ARG A 250 -0.30 -16.83 -0.06
C ARG A 250 0.89 -15.89 0.07
N VAL A 251 0.66 -14.58 -0.13
CA VAL A 251 1.68 -13.53 0.02
C VAL A 251 1.70 -13.04 1.47
N MET A 252 0.52 -12.71 1.98
CA MET A 252 0.31 -12.30 3.38
C MET A 252 -0.73 -13.22 4.03
N GLU A 253 -0.27 -14.39 4.48
CA GLU A 253 -1.14 -15.41 5.05
C GLU A 253 -1.99 -14.84 6.20
N PRO A 254 -3.28 -15.22 6.33
CA PRO A 254 -4.19 -14.72 7.37
C PRO A 254 -3.64 -14.82 8.80
N LYS A 255 -2.78 -15.81 9.06
CA LYS A 255 -2.13 -15.98 10.38
C LYS A 255 -1.27 -14.78 10.78
N TYR A 256 -0.56 -14.14 9.82
CA TYR A 256 0.25 -12.95 10.09
C TYR A 256 -0.62 -11.70 10.27
N VAL A 257 -1.72 -11.61 9.50
CA VAL A 257 -2.72 -10.55 9.67
C VAL A 257 -3.34 -10.63 11.07
N ARG A 258 -3.77 -11.83 11.51
CA ARG A 258 -4.30 -12.05 12.86
C ARG A 258 -3.27 -11.74 13.94
N HIS A 259 -2.01 -12.13 13.72
CA HIS A 259 -0.94 -11.82 14.65
C HIS A 259 -0.77 -10.31 14.84
N LEU A 260 -0.67 -9.53 13.76
CA LEU A 260 -0.56 -8.07 13.87
C LEU A 260 -1.82 -7.45 14.51
N ALA A 261 -3.00 -7.92 14.13
CA ALA A 261 -4.27 -7.43 14.66
C ALA A 261 -4.40 -7.66 16.18
N SER A 262 -3.78 -8.71 16.71
CA SER A 262 -3.88 -9.07 18.14
C SER A 262 -3.21 -8.07 19.08
N PHE A 263 -2.38 -7.19 18.58
CA PHE A 263 -1.78 -6.11 19.36
C PHE A 263 -2.71 -4.90 19.54
N HIS A 264 -3.79 -4.81 18.79
CA HIS A 264 -4.74 -3.71 18.92
C HIS A 264 -5.81 -4.00 19.98
N ARG A 265 -6.18 -2.99 20.77
CA ARG A 265 -7.20 -3.11 21.84
C ARG A 265 -8.56 -3.66 21.37
N LEU A 266 -8.96 -3.43 20.14
CA LEU A 266 -10.22 -3.96 19.60
C LEU A 266 -10.22 -5.47 19.45
N PHE A 267 -9.06 -6.10 19.35
CA PHE A 267 -8.95 -7.56 19.29
C PHE A 267 -9.40 -8.21 20.60
N GLU A 268 -9.05 -7.60 21.74
CA GLU A 268 -9.40 -8.10 23.09
C GLU A 268 -10.87 -7.88 23.45
N TYR A 269 -11.42 -6.69 23.14
CA TYR A 269 -12.73 -6.28 23.60
C TYR A 269 -13.89 -6.69 22.69
N SER A 270 -13.71 -6.67 21.39
CA SER A 270 -14.78 -7.01 20.42
C SER A 270 -14.62 -8.42 19.84
N GLY A 271 -13.51 -9.07 20.13
CA GLY A 271 -13.20 -10.41 19.62
C GLY A 271 -12.94 -10.47 18.12
N ASN A 272 -13.10 -9.37 17.38
CA ASN A 272 -13.02 -9.49 15.93
C ASN A 272 -12.80 -8.17 15.17
N ASN A 273 -11.61 -7.63 15.26
CA ASN A 273 -11.16 -6.60 14.31
C ASN A 273 -10.52 -7.21 13.04
N VAL A 274 -10.64 -8.54 12.85
CA VAL A 274 -10.16 -9.24 11.65
C VAL A 274 -11.34 -9.89 10.94
N ILE A 275 -11.50 -9.57 9.67
CA ILE A 275 -12.54 -10.14 8.80
C ILE A 275 -11.83 -10.93 7.70
N GLU A 276 -12.10 -12.23 7.61
CA GLU A 276 -11.60 -13.06 6.52
C GLU A 276 -12.60 -13.06 5.36
N ILE A 277 -12.09 -12.80 4.15
CA ILE A 277 -12.85 -12.84 2.91
C ILE A 277 -12.64 -14.21 2.27
N PRO A 278 -13.65 -15.07 2.20
CA PRO A 278 -13.53 -16.40 1.62
C PRO A 278 -13.22 -16.34 0.13
N ASP A 279 -12.51 -17.35 -0.38
CA ASP A 279 -12.11 -17.47 -1.80
C ASP A 279 -11.42 -16.22 -2.35
N CYS A 280 -10.58 -15.60 -1.56
CA CYS A 280 -9.89 -14.36 -1.86
C CYS A 280 -8.39 -14.51 -1.60
N GLY A 281 -7.57 -14.07 -2.54
CA GLY A 281 -6.11 -14.03 -2.45
C GLY A 281 -5.60 -12.67 -2.00
N HIS A 282 -4.42 -12.30 -2.49
CA HIS A 282 -3.72 -11.07 -2.07
C HIS A 282 -4.33 -9.78 -2.62
N LEU A 283 -5.04 -9.81 -3.73
CA LEU A 283 -5.59 -8.62 -4.38
C LEU A 283 -7.11 -8.49 -4.12
N ALA A 284 -7.48 -8.47 -2.85
CA ALA A 284 -8.89 -8.47 -2.42
C ALA A 284 -9.72 -7.37 -3.11
N MET A 285 -9.16 -6.18 -3.33
CA MET A 285 -9.83 -5.05 -3.98
C MET A 285 -10.16 -5.31 -5.46
N LEU A 286 -9.47 -6.26 -6.11
CA LEU A 286 -9.73 -6.69 -7.50
C LEU A 286 -10.52 -8.01 -7.55
N GLU A 287 -10.22 -8.95 -6.64
CA GLU A 287 -10.84 -10.27 -6.62
C GLU A 287 -12.28 -10.23 -6.11
N GLN A 288 -12.51 -9.40 -5.09
CA GLN A 288 -13.80 -9.32 -4.38
C GLN A 288 -14.18 -7.86 -4.03
N PRO A 289 -14.25 -6.94 -5.00
CA PRO A 289 -14.49 -5.52 -4.74
C PRO A 289 -15.81 -5.24 -4.02
N ASN A 290 -16.85 -6.05 -4.25
CA ASN A 290 -18.14 -5.93 -3.57
C ASN A 290 -18.00 -6.23 -2.06
N ALA A 291 -17.31 -7.30 -1.70
CA ALA A 291 -17.10 -7.68 -0.30
C ALA A 291 -16.24 -6.62 0.41
N VAL A 292 -15.13 -6.19 -0.22
CA VAL A 292 -14.26 -5.15 0.33
C VAL A 292 -15.03 -3.84 0.57
N ALA A 293 -15.78 -3.36 -0.43
CA ALA A 293 -16.58 -2.14 -0.29
C ALA A 293 -17.65 -2.25 0.80
N SER A 294 -18.33 -3.40 0.88
CA SER A 294 -19.35 -3.66 1.90
C SER A 294 -18.76 -3.64 3.32
N HIS A 295 -17.60 -4.27 3.53
CA HIS A 295 -16.92 -4.25 4.83
C HIS A 295 -16.43 -2.86 5.20
N ILE A 296 -15.82 -2.11 4.25
CA ILE A 296 -15.40 -0.72 4.49
C ILE A 296 -16.61 0.11 4.93
N ARG A 297 -17.72 0.08 4.19
CA ARG A 297 -18.95 0.82 4.52
C ARG A 297 -19.49 0.44 5.90
N SER A 298 -19.54 -0.85 6.22
CA SER A 298 -20.02 -1.33 7.53
C SER A 298 -19.14 -0.84 8.67
N ILE A 299 -17.81 -0.91 8.54
CA ILE A 299 -16.86 -0.46 9.57
C ILE A 299 -17.02 1.03 9.82
N VAL A 300 -17.03 1.83 8.75
CA VAL A 300 -17.11 3.29 8.83
C VAL A 300 -18.44 3.73 9.47
N ASN A 301 -19.57 3.18 9.04
CA ASN A 301 -20.90 3.54 9.57
C ASN A 301 -21.10 3.13 11.04
N VAL A 302 -20.59 1.98 11.47
CA VAL A 302 -20.67 1.55 12.87
C VAL A 302 -19.92 2.52 13.77
N GLN A 303 -18.76 3.01 13.35
CA GLN A 303 -17.99 3.95 14.16
C GLN A 303 -18.65 5.34 14.23
N GLU A 304 -19.35 5.78 13.19
CA GLU A 304 -20.14 7.02 13.22
C GLU A 304 -21.29 6.94 14.23
N SER A 305 -22.00 5.82 14.27
CA SER A 305 -23.13 5.63 15.20
C SER A 305 -22.68 5.61 16.66
N VAL A 306 -21.48 5.13 16.94
CA VAL A 306 -20.90 5.14 18.30
C VAL A 306 -20.51 6.56 18.75
N VAL A 307 -19.99 7.37 17.83
CA VAL A 307 -19.57 8.76 18.15
C VAL A 307 -20.77 9.69 18.26
N SER A 308 -21.83 9.49 17.47
CA SER A 308 -23.05 10.32 17.50
C SER A 308 -24.04 9.94 18.60
N GLY A 309 -23.87 8.79 19.24
CA GLY A 309 -24.71 8.29 20.34
C GLY A 309 -24.19 8.66 21.75
N GLN A 310 -23.09 9.43 21.84
CA GLN A 310 -22.61 10.07 23.06
C GLN A 310 -23.00 11.55 23.08
#